data_7a97321039d46bf537c8730c137f40fe
#
_entry.id   7a97321039d46bf537c8730c137f40fe
#
_cell.length_a   1.000
_cell.length_b   1.000
_cell.length_c   1.000
_cell.angle_alpha   90.00
_cell.angle_beta   90.00
_cell.angle_gamma   90.00
#
_symmetry.space_group_name_H-M   'P 1'
#
loop_
_entity.id
_entity.type
_entity.pdbx_description
1 polymer ?
#
loop_
_entity_poly.entity_id
_entity_poly.type
_entity_poly.pdbx_seq_one_letter_code
_entity_poly.pdbx_strand_id
1 'polypeptide(L)'
;MTRPAFDWMNDVSRQFLAADYLLNGQSGEARVAAIADQFGRRLKRPDLAAKFYDYTGRGWYSLASPVWSNYGLHRGLPISCFGTYVEDDTRSILRAHVEVGMMSKHGGGTSLWLDPPRPRGSESKDNGRSCGSGHFAGLYDKEINVTS
;
A
#
# COMPACT_ATOMS: atom_id res chain seq x y z
N MET A 1 -24.72 -22.37 -9.54
CA MET A 1 -23.24 -22.29 -9.43
C MET A 1 -22.85 -22.98 -8.14
N THR A 2 -21.95 -23.98 -8.19
CA THR A 2 -21.39 -24.61 -6.99
C THR A 2 -20.61 -23.56 -6.21
N ARG A 3 -20.75 -23.55 -4.87
CA ARG A 3 -20.03 -22.63 -3.98
C ARG A 3 -18.52 -22.84 -4.16
N PRO A 4 -17.69 -21.79 -4.29
CA PRO A 4 -16.25 -21.97 -4.43
C PRO A 4 -15.69 -22.63 -3.16
N ALA A 5 -14.78 -23.58 -3.34
CA ALA A 5 -14.32 -24.42 -2.24
C ALA A 5 -13.17 -23.82 -1.43
N PHE A 6 -12.51 -22.75 -1.91
CA PHE A 6 -11.30 -22.17 -1.32
C PHE A 6 -10.17 -23.19 -1.10
N ASP A 7 -10.07 -24.18 -1.98
CA ASP A 7 -9.09 -25.29 -1.87
C ASP A 7 -7.62 -24.83 -1.85
N TRP A 8 -7.35 -23.63 -2.35
CA TRP A 8 -6.03 -23.01 -2.31
C TRP A 8 -5.65 -22.50 -0.90
N MET A 9 -6.61 -22.29 0.00
CA MET A 9 -6.36 -21.96 1.40
C MET A 9 -6.06 -23.23 2.21
N ASN A 10 -4.83 -23.71 2.16
CA ASN A 10 -4.37 -24.80 3.01
C ASN A 10 -4.15 -24.32 4.47
N ASP A 11 -3.81 -25.24 5.36
CA ASP A 11 -3.64 -24.93 6.79
C ASP A 11 -2.56 -23.88 7.05
N VAL A 12 -1.46 -23.88 6.29
CA VAL A 12 -0.39 -22.88 6.40
C VAL A 12 -0.91 -21.50 6.01
N SER A 13 -1.64 -21.40 4.89
CA SER A 13 -2.25 -20.15 4.46
C SER A 13 -3.25 -19.61 5.49
N ARG A 14 -4.04 -20.49 6.11
CA ARG A 14 -5.01 -20.10 7.14
C ARG A 14 -4.33 -19.59 8.40
N GLN A 15 -3.26 -20.25 8.86
CA GLN A 15 -2.45 -19.82 10.00
C GLN A 15 -1.81 -18.47 9.73
N PHE A 16 -1.23 -18.28 8.56
CA PHE A 16 -0.60 -17.02 8.14
C PHE A 16 -1.61 -15.87 8.10
N LEU A 17 -2.78 -16.09 7.50
CA LEU A 17 -3.84 -15.08 7.48
C LEU A 17 -4.35 -14.73 8.89
N ALA A 18 -4.52 -15.73 9.74
CA ALA A 18 -5.02 -15.54 11.09
C ALA A 18 -4.05 -14.77 12.00
N ALA A 19 -2.73 -14.89 11.78
CA ALA A 19 -1.71 -14.22 12.58
C ALA A 19 -1.77 -12.69 12.44
N ASP A 20 -1.86 -12.16 11.21
CA ASP A 20 -1.61 -10.74 10.97
C ASP A 20 -2.70 -10.02 10.14
N TYR A 21 -3.57 -10.76 9.43
CA TYR A 21 -4.44 -10.19 8.41
C TYR A 21 -5.93 -10.23 8.71
N LEU A 22 -6.36 -11.11 9.61
CA LEU A 22 -7.76 -11.30 9.94
C LEU A 22 -8.13 -10.63 11.27
N LEU A 23 -9.41 -10.36 11.46
CA LEU A 23 -9.94 -10.01 12.77
C LEU A 23 -10.02 -11.29 13.62
N ASN A 24 -9.89 -11.17 14.95
CA ASN A 24 -9.96 -12.29 15.87
C ASN A 24 -11.17 -13.18 15.60
N GLY A 25 -10.94 -14.46 15.39
CA GLY A 25 -11.98 -15.46 15.12
C GLY A 25 -12.59 -15.42 13.72
N GLN A 26 -12.11 -14.55 12.83
CA GLN A 26 -12.58 -14.51 11.45
C GLN A 26 -11.87 -15.56 10.59
N SER A 27 -12.60 -16.30 9.75
CA SER A 27 -11.99 -17.15 8.74
C SER A 27 -11.61 -16.37 7.48
N GLY A 28 -10.69 -16.91 6.67
CA GLY A 28 -10.32 -16.33 5.39
C GLY A 28 -11.51 -16.17 4.44
N GLU A 29 -12.39 -17.17 4.39
CA GLU A 29 -13.62 -17.15 3.58
C GLU A 29 -14.57 -16.05 4.04
N ALA A 30 -14.75 -15.91 5.35
CA ALA A 30 -15.59 -14.85 5.92
C ALA A 30 -14.98 -13.46 5.62
N ARG A 31 -13.66 -13.34 5.61
CA ARG A 31 -12.98 -12.10 5.24
C ARG A 31 -13.21 -11.77 3.75
N VAL A 32 -13.05 -12.73 2.85
CA VAL A 32 -13.34 -12.53 1.43
C VAL A 32 -14.79 -12.13 1.19
N ALA A 33 -15.73 -12.75 1.91
CA ALA A 33 -17.14 -12.39 1.82
C ALA A 33 -17.39 -10.93 2.26
N ALA A 34 -16.77 -10.48 3.36
CA ALA A 34 -16.88 -9.11 3.84
C ALA A 34 -16.28 -8.08 2.86
N ILE A 35 -15.13 -8.41 2.25
CA ILE A 35 -14.50 -7.58 1.21
C ILE A 35 -15.40 -7.49 -0.02
N ALA A 36 -15.93 -8.62 -0.49
CA ALA A 36 -16.81 -8.70 -1.64
C ALA A 36 -18.09 -7.86 -1.46
N ASP A 37 -18.72 -7.97 -0.29
CA ASP A 37 -19.91 -7.22 0.07
C ASP A 37 -19.63 -5.69 0.11
N GLN A 38 -18.54 -5.29 0.74
CA GLN A 38 -18.13 -3.88 0.77
C GLN A 38 -17.82 -3.32 -0.62
N PHE A 39 -17.16 -4.13 -1.46
CA PHE A 39 -16.88 -3.80 -2.86
C PHE A 39 -18.18 -3.60 -3.66
N GLY A 40 -19.11 -4.55 -3.55
CA GLY A 40 -20.40 -4.48 -4.22
C GLY A 40 -21.24 -3.29 -3.79
N ARG A 41 -21.24 -2.97 -2.48
CA ARG A 41 -21.93 -1.79 -1.94
C ARG A 41 -21.34 -0.48 -2.46
N ARG A 42 -20.02 -0.33 -2.44
CA ARG A 42 -19.33 0.88 -2.92
C ARG A 42 -19.58 1.16 -4.40
N LEU A 43 -19.58 0.13 -5.21
CA LEU A 43 -19.85 0.22 -6.65
C LEU A 43 -21.34 0.19 -7.00
N LYS A 44 -22.24 -0.08 -6.03
CA LYS A 44 -23.68 -0.32 -6.26
C LYS A 44 -23.92 -1.46 -7.27
N ARG A 45 -23.08 -2.48 -7.23
CA ARG A 45 -23.05 -3.62 -8.15
C ARG A 45 -22.97 -4.95 -7.39
N PRO A 46 -24.09 -5.49 -6.89
CA PRO A 46 -24.11 -6.77 -6.16
C PRO A 46 -23.67 -7.96 -7.02
N ASP A 47 -23.88 -7.88 -8.33
CA ASP A 47 -23.40 -8.89 -9.29
C ASP A 47 -21.86 -9.01 -9.30
N LEU A 48 -21.15 -7.89 -9.14
CA LEU A 48 -19.69 -7.88 -9.03
C LEU A 48 -19.22 -8.44 -7.69
N ALA A 49 -19.96 -8.22 -6.61
CA ALA A 49 -19.64 -8.82 -5.31
C ALA A 49 -19.66 -10.36 -5.40
N ALA A 50 -20.72 -10.91 -6.02
CA ALA A 50 -20.83 -12.36 -6.22
C ALA A 50 -19.69 -12.93 -7.08
N LYS A 51 -19.36 -12.26 -8.18
CA LYS A 51 -18.22 -12.65 -9.04
C LYS A 51 -16.89 -12.55 -8.31
N PHE A 52 -16.66 -11.47 -7.55
CA PHE A 52 -15.45 -11.29 -6.77
C PHE A 52 -15.24 -12.44 -5.78
N TYR A 53 -16.29 -12.80 -5.02
CA TYR A 53 -16.24 -13.91 -4.09
C TYR A 53 -15.98 -15.26 -4.78
N ASP A 54 -16.70 -15.54 -5.87
CA ASP A 54 -16.55 -16.78 -6.63
C ASP A 54 -15.13 -16.91 -7.21
N TYR A 55 -14.61 -15.89 -7.85
CA TYR A 55 -13.31 -15.92 -8.50
C TYR A 55 -12.15 -15.99 -7.50
N THR A 56 -12.27 -15.26 -6.38
CA THR A 56 -11.31 -15.39 -5.27
C THR A 56 -11.33 -16.79 -4.68
N GLY A 57 -12.52 -17.35 -4.45
CA GLY A 57 -12.67 -18.68 -3.89
C GLY A 57 -12.14 -19.79 -4.82
N ARG A 58 -12.15 -19.57 -6.14
CA ARG A 58 -11.53 -20.48 -7.13
C ARG A 58 -10.02 -20.31 -7.26
N GLY A 59 -9.44 -19.30 -6.60
CA GLY A 59 -8.01 -19.01 -6.68
C GLY A 59 -7.57 -18.42 -8.03
N TRP A 60 -8.49 -17.81 -8.79
CA TRP A 60 -8.15 -17.20 -10.08
C TRP A 60 -7.31 -15.93 -9.93
N TYR A 61 -7.35 -15.30 -8.78
CA TYR A 61 -6.46 -14.23 -8.36
C TYR A 61 -6.34 -14.20 -6.83
N SER A 62 -5.30 -13.56 -6.34
CA SER A 62 -5.10 -13.31 -4.90
C SER A 62 -5.23 -11.84 -4.58
N LEU A 63 -5.54 -11.53 -3.32
CA LEU A 63 -5.61 -10.16 -2.83
C LEU A 63 -4.24 -9.73 -2.29
N ALA A 64 -3.91 -8.47 -2.48
CA ALA A 64 -2.75 -7.87 -1.83
C ALA A 64 -2.95 -7.82 -0.31
N SER A 65 -1.86 -7.96 0.45
CA SER A 65 -1.88 -7.96 1.92
C SER A 65 -2.68 -6.81 2.54
N PRO A 66 -2.56 -5.55 2.09
CA PRO A 66 -3.36 -4.45 2.67
C PRO A 66 -4.86 -4.58 2.39
N VAL A 67 -5.26 -5.25 1.31
CA VAL A 67 -6.68 -5.53 1.05
C VAL A 67 -7.21 -6.53 2.08
N TRP A 68 -6.44 -7.59 2.36
CA TRP A 68 -6.77 -8.53 3.43
C TRP A 68 -6.92 -7.85 4.79
N SER A 69 -5.95 -7.00 5.15
CA SER A 69 -5.91 -6.38 6.48
C SER A 69 -6.92 -5.26 6.65
N ASN A 70 -7.10 -4.40 5.65
CA ASN A 70 -7.64 -3.06 5.86
C ASN A 70 -8.90 -2.74 5.04
N TYR A 71 -9.13 -3.40 3.88
CA TYR A 71 -10.24 -3.00 3.01
C TYR A 71 -11.61 -3.11 3.71
N GLY A 72 -12.34 -2.01 3.71
CA GLY A 72 -13.64 -1.91 4.37
C GLY A 72 -13.59 -1.77 5.90
N LEU A 73 -12.40 -1.63 6.49
CA LEU A 73 -12.22 -1.35 7.92
C LEU A 73 -11.80 0.11 8.14
N HIS A 74 -11.84 0.55 9.40
CA HIS A 74 -11.40 1.89 9.81
C HIS A 74 -9.93 1.91 10.28
N ARG A 75 -9.09 1.07 9.67
CA ARG A 75 -7.66 1.00 9.99
C ARG A 75 -6.84 0.92 8.71
N GLY A 76 -5.68 1.57 8.71
CA GLY A 76 -4.72 1.50 7.61
C GLY A 76 -5.29 1.88 6.23
N LEU A 77 -4.52 1.60 5.21
CA LEU A 77 -4.91 1.80 3.82
C LEU A 77 -4.99 0.44 3.10
N PRO A 78 -5.89 0.25 2.13
CA PRO A 78 -5.94 -0.97 1.31
C PRO A 78 -4.89 -0.99 0.19
N ILE A 79 -3.86 -0.15 0.31
CA ILE A 79 -2.77 0.04 -0.65
C ILE A 79 -1.47 0.04 0.14
N SER A 80 -0.41 -0.55 -0.41
CA SER A 80 0.90 -0.65 0.27
C SER A 80 2.07 -0.07 -0.51
N CYS A 81 1.85 0.40 -1.75
CA CYS A 81 2.93 0.91 -2.59
C CYS A 81 2.61 2.30 -3.08
N PHE A 82 3.51 3.23 -2.79
CA PHE A 82 3.38 4.64 -3.13
C PHE A 82 4.64 5.13 -3.83
N GLY A 83 4.45 5.99 -4.84
CA GLY A 83 5.54 6.65 -5.54
C GLY A 83 5.39 8.15 -5.43
N THR A 84 6.43 8.84 -4.99
CA THR A 84 6.46 10.31 -4.87
C THR A 84 7.44 10.87 -5.90
N TYR A 85 6.98 11.80 -6.70
CA TYR A 85 7.79 12.56 -7.64
C TYR A 85 8.37 13.78 -6.95
N VAL A 86 9.68 14.01 -7.11
CA VAL A 86 10.39 15.12 -6.47
C VAL A 86 10.92 16.07 -7.53
N GLU A 87 10.41 17.29 -7.58
CA GLU A 87 10.89 18.35 -8.47
C GLU A 87 12.19 18.94 -7.96
N ASP A 88 12.91 19.69 -8.85
CA ASP A 88 14.17 20.35 -8.54
C ASP A 88 13.95 21.69 -7.81
N ASP A 89 13.22 21.64 -6.72
CA ASP A 89 13.01 22.79 -5.83
C ASP A 89 12.87 22.36 -4.35
N THR A 90 13.29 23.22 -3.46
CA THR A 90 13.31 22.93 -2.02
C THR A 90 11.93 22.63 -1.45
N ARG A 91 10.87 23.25 -1.96
CA ARG A 91 9.50 23.04 -1.48
C ARG A 91 9.02 21.64 -1.86
N SER A 92 9.27 21.20 -3.09
CA SER A 92 8.94 19.84 -3.54
C SER A 92 9.71 18.79 -2.73
N ILE A 93 11.00 19.01 -2.50
CA ILE A 93 11.83 18.14 -1.68
C ILE A 93 11.26 18.00 -0.26
N LEU A 94 10.93 19.11 0.41
CA LEU A 94 10.36 19.08 1.75
C LEU A 94 8.95 18.49 1.80
N ARG A 95 8.11 18.75 0.77
CA ARG A 95 6.79 18.12 0.67
C ARG A 95 6.90 16.61 0.57
N ALA A 96 7.84 16.11 -0.20
CA ALA A 96 8.08 14.68 -0.34
C ALA A 96 8.43 14.01 0.99
N HIS A 97 9.13 14.69 1.91
CA HIS A 97 9.35 14.21 3.29
C HIS A 97 8.02 13.96 4.00
N VAL A 98 7.10 14.92 3.96
CA VAL A 98 5.79 14.76 4.61
C VAL A 98 5.01 13.60 3.99
N GLU A 99 5.01 13.47 2.67
CA GLU A 99 4.32 12.38 1.97
C GLU A 99 4.90 11.02 2.34
N VAL A 100 6.20 10.87 2.27
CA VAL A 100 6.91 9.62 2.60
C VAL A 100 6.67 9.23 4.06
N GLY A 101 6.85 10.15 5.01
CA GLY A 101 6.63 9.88 6.42
C GLY A 101 5.19 9.47 6.74
N MET A 102 4.21 10.16 6.15
CA MET A 102 2.80 9.82 6.34
C MET A 102 2.43 8.46 5.74
N MET A 103 2.93 8.15 4.54
CA MET A 103 2.67 6.85 3.92
C MET A 103 3.32 5.70 4.68
N SER A 104 4.56 5.88 5.13
CA SER A 104 5.28 4.92 5.98
C SER A 104 4.52 4.65 7.27
N LYS A 105 4.10 5.69 7.99
CA LYS A 105 3.29 5.58 9.21
C LYS A 105 2.02 4.74 9.02
N HIS A 106 1.43 4.77 7.84
CA HIS A 106 0.23 3.98 7.53
C HIS A 106 0.54 2.58 6.96
N GLY A 107 1.80 2.14 7.06
CA GLY A 107 2.24 0.81 6.63
C GLY A 107 2.48 0.69 5.13
N GLY A 108 2.67 1.80 4.44
CA GLY A 108 2.95 1.81 3.00
C GLY A 108 4.44 1.76 2.69
N GLY A 109 4.84 0.91 1.74
CA GLY A 109 6.14 1.00 1.09
C GLY A 109 6.19 2.23 0.20
N THR A 110 7.23 3.04 0.33
CA THR A 110 7.39 4.29 -0.42
C THR A 110 8.58 4.24 -1.34
N SER A 111 8.45 4.87 -2.49
CA SER A 111 9.55 5.09 -3.44
C SER A 111 9.59 6.55 -3.86
N LEU A 112 10.77 7.02 -4.23
CA LEU A 112 11.01 8.39 -4.64
C LEU A 112 11.64 8.41 -6.03
N TRP A 113 11.12 9.25 -6.89
CA TRP A 113 11.77 9.57 -8.15
C TRP A 113 12.63 10.81 -7.95
N LEU A 114 13.96 10.60 -7.82
CA LEU A 114 14.97 11.62 -7.55
C LEU A 114 15.80 12.02 -8.77
N ASP A 115 15.31 11.73 -9.98
CA ASP A 115 15.99 12.09 -11.23
C ASP A 115 15.93 13.62 -11.53
N PRO A 116 14.80 14.32 -11.29
CA PRO A 116 14.71 15.75 -11.58
C PRO A 116 15.63 16.66 -10.75
N PRO A 117 15.90 16.42 -9.45
CA PRO A 117 16.82 17.26 -8.70
C PRO A 117 18.20 17.29 -9.32
N ARG A 118 18.70 18.50 -9.56
CA ARG A 118 19.97 18.76 -10.24
C ARG A 118 21.15 18.06 -9.56
N PRO A 119 22.18 17.66 -10.31
CA PRO A 119 23.34 16.97 -9.78
C PRO A 119 24.16 17.84 -8.80
N ARG A 120 24.95 17.16 -8.00
CA ARG A 120 25.88 17.83 -7.06
C ARG A 120 26.82 18.78 -7.78
N GLY A 121 26.98 19.96 -7.24
CA GLY A 121 27.87 21.00 -7.77
C GLY A 121 27.23 21.93 -8.78
N SER A 122 26.00 21.63 -9.27
CA SER A 122 25.25 22.54 -10.14
C SER A 122 24.95 23.84 -9.41
N GLU A 123 24.98 24.96 -10.12
CA GLU A 123 24.64 26.27 -9.56
C GLU A 123 23.17 26.32 -9.16
N SER A 124 22.93 26.82 -7.97
CA SER A 124 21.60 27.11 -7.44
C SER A 124 21.41 28.63 -7.45
N LYS A 125 20.30 29.06 -8.03
CA LYS A 125 19.95 30.47 -8.17
C LYS A 125 20.10 31.19 -6.84
N ASP A 126 21.06 32.11 -6.76
CA ASP A 126 21.37 32.98 -5.60
C ASP A 126 21.84 32.26 -4.31
N ASN A 127 21.96 30.93 -4.27
CA ASN A 127 22.19 30.15 -3.05
C ASN A 127 23.37 29.15 -3.13
N GLY A 128 24.34 29.42 -3.97
CA GLY A 128 25.54 28.58 -4.06
C GLY A 128 25.32 27.33 -4.95
N ARG A 129 25.75 26.14 -4.49
CA ARG A 129 25.76 24.92 -5.29
C ARG A 129 24.89 23.82 -4.68
N SER A 130 24.27 23.01 -5.54
CA SER A 130 23.47 21.86 -5.13
C SER A 130 24.31 20.80 -4.43
N CYS A 131 23.79 20.19 -3.38
CA CYS A 131 24.36 19.00 -2.75
C CYS A 131 24.06 17.71 -3.51
N GLY A 132 23.12 17.74 -4.44
CA GLY A 132 22.70 16.59 -5.26
C GLY A 132 21.65 15.70 -4.59
N SER A 133 21.00 14.87 -5.39
CA SER A 133 19.89 13.99 -4.96
C SER A 133 20.29 12.95 -3.91
N GLY A 134 21.57 12.51 -3.86
CA GLY A 134 22.02 11.52 -2.90
C GLY A 134 21.90 11.96 -1.42
N HIS A 135 22.04 13.26 -1.12
CA HIS A 135 21.84 13.77 0.23
C HIS A 135 20.36 13.72 0.64
N PHE A 136 19.46 14.03 -0.28
CA PHE A 136 18.02 13.94 -0.04
C PHE A 136 17.58 12.49 0.14
N ALA A 137 18.11 11.56 -0.65
CA ALA A 137 17.86 10.12 -0.47
C ALA A 137 18.21 9.64 0.94
N GLY A 138 19.36 10.08 1.47
CA GLY A 138 19.78 9.77 2.85
C GLY A 138 18.88 10.36 3.95
N LEU A 139 18.25 11.51 3.71
CA LEU A 139 17.25 12.07 4.62
C LEU A 139 15.95 11.25 4.61
N TYR A 140 15.45 10.90 3.45
CA TYR A 140 14.24 10.07 3.31
C TYR A 140 14.40 8.68 3.93
N ASP A 141 15.56 8.05 3.77
CA ASP A 141 15.88 6.77 4.40
C ASP A 141 15.79 6.84 5.93
N LYS A 142 16.37 7.88 6.52
CA LYS A 142 16.29 8.11 7.98
C LYS A 142 14.86 8.36 8.45
N GLU A 143 14.08 9.10 7.69
CA GLU A 143 12.69 9.42 8.03
C GLU A 143 11.82 8.16 8.03
N ILE A 144 11.94 7.30 7.02
CA ILE A 144 11.22 6.03 6.96
C ILE A 144 11.54 5.18 8.19
N ASN A 145 12.81 5.07 8.57
CA ASN A 145 13.24 4.29 9.73
C ASN A 145 12.72 4.83 11.07
N VAL A 146 12.30 6.08 11.13
CA VAL A 146 11.73 6.69 12.35
C VAL A 146 10.20 6.64 12.37
N THR A 147 9.57 6.64 11.22
CA THR A 147 8.10 6.73 11.07
C THR A 147 7.40 5.39 10.83
N SER A 148 8.16 4.33 10.54
CA SER A 148 7.64 2.96 10.30
C SER A 148 7.20 2.26 11.57
#